data_811457bd6f2f2b6be98ff7123c1b2ec7
#
_entry.id   811457bd6f2f2b6be98ff7123c1b2ec7
#
_cell.length_a   1.000
_cell.length_b   1.000
_cell.length_c   1.000
_cell.angle_alpha   90.00
_cell.angle_beta   90.00
_cell.angle_gamma   90.00
#
_symmetry.space_group_name_H-M   'P 1'
#
loop_
_entity.id
_entity.type
_entity.pdbx_description
1 polymer ?
#
loop_
_entity_poly.entity_id
_entity_poly.type
_entity_poly.pdbx_seq_one_letter_code
_entity_poly.pdbx_strand_id
1 'polypeptide(L)'
;MPLILGTNSIKDTGYDVANSLRFNSGSSDYLTRTPSSATNQDLWSLSFWIKRSNLGSYQSIYGVYANSTNQETLAFDDSDRLYWQLYQSSAVKGQLTTNRVFRDVSAFYNILIVYDSANGTAGNRMRMYINGVEETSFATDTNPSSGQDSQWNSTTAHTIGRINTANYMNGYISELVAVDGTALSPTDVGEFDEDSGIWKPIDVSGLTFGTNGFYLDFEDSSALGNDVSGNNNDFTVNNLTAIDQSTDTCTNNFATLNPLDKPGTGNLPGFAEGNLHYNKTATGSGNNSQANSTIAVNTGKWFFEIKALDSNAIIVGIDNADNPTYDSHGNSINSSDGGIAYYNNGQKIVYGTASSYGASWTTNDIIGIAINLDDNEITFYKNGSSQGAISITTTGINYRPAIMNNGYNSTSSAYMNFGNPPFSISSGNSDGNGYGNFEYSVPSGYYALNTKNLAEYG
;
A
#
# COMPACT_ATOMS: atom_id res chain seq x y z
N MET A 1 12.63 -0.68 -11.29
CA MET A 1 11.55 -1.10 -10.37
C MET A 1 11.73 -0.35 -9.07
N PRO A 2 10.68 0.13 -8.44
CA PRO A 2 10.83 0.69 -7.09
C PRO A 2 11.21 -0.44 -6.13
N LEU A 3 12.31 -0.25 -5.42
CA LEU A 3 12.85 -1.15 -4.41
C LEU A 3 13.43 -0.29 -3.29
N ILE A 4 13.01 -0.53 -2.05
CA ILE A 4 13.52 0.19 -0.88
C ILE A 4 14.74 -0.55 -0.35
N LEU A 5 15.82 0.21 -0.17
CA LEU A 5 17.05 -0.21 0.50
C LEU A 5 17.24 0.62 1.77
N GLY A 6 17.98 0.10 2.75
CA GLY A 6 18.12 0.71 4.07
C GLY A 6 18.56 2.19 4.10
N THR A 7 19.32 2.63 3.11
CA THR A 7 19.83 4.01 3.03
C THR A 7 18.79 5.08 2.71
N ASN A 8 17.55 4.71 2.37
CA ASN A 8 16.49 5.64 1.95
C ASN A 8 15.38 5.83 3.02
N SER A 9 15.66 5.47 4.27
CA SER A 9 14.65 5.45 5.33
C SER A 9 14.95 6.47 6.42
N ILE A 10 13.90 7.06 7.00
CA ILE A 10 13.98 7.95 8.17
C ILE A 10 13.56 7.14 9.40
N LYS A 11 14.41 7.14 10.44
CA LYS A 11 14.12 6.44 11.71
C LYS A 11 13.10 7.22 12.56
N ASP A 12 13.31 8.52 12.70
CA ASP A 12 12.46 9.40 13.50
C ASP A 12 11.81 10.44 12.62
N THR A 13 10.51 10.34 12.47
CA THR A 13 9.71 11.26 11.66
C THR A 13 9.20 12.47 12.46
N GLY A 14 9.40 12.49 13.78
CA GLY A 14 8.88 13.51 14.70
C GLY A 14 7.39 13.37 15.01
N TYR A 15 6.56 13.10 14.01
CA TYR A 15 5.16 12.73 14.13
C TYR A 15 4.96 11.34 13.53
N ASP A 16 4.34 10.44 14.27
CA ASP A 16 4.11 9.05 13.87
C ASP A 16 2.65 8.82 13.52
N VAL A 17 2.40 8.38 12.29
CA VAL A 17 1.09 7.92 11.84
C VAL A 17 0.94 6.45 12.23
N ALA A 18 -0.03 6.15 13.10
CA ALA A 18 -0.19 4.81 13.66
C ALA A 18 -0.81 3.83 12.67
N ASN A 19 -1.81 4.28 11.90
CA ASN A 19 -2.60 3.42 11.05
C ASN A 19 -2.89 4.00 9.65
N SER A 20 -3.16 3.11 8.72
CA SER A 20 -3.81 3.40 7.45
C SER A 20 -5.03 2.51 7.27
N LEU A 21 -5.90 2.86 6.35
CA LEU A 21 -7.01 2.03 5.91
C LEU A 21 -6.69 1.41 4.55
N ARG A 22 -6.76 0.07 4.47
CA ARG A 22 -6.54 -0.71 3.26
C ARG A 22 -7.84 -0.90 2.51
N PHE A 23 -7.88 -0.51 1.24
CA PHE A 23 -9.00 -0.68 0.32
C PHE A 23 -8.73 -1.80 -0.67
N ASN A 24 -9.73 -2.65 -0.91
CA ASN A 24 -9.70 -3.73 -1.88
C ASN A 24 -10.91 -3.65 -2.81
N SER A 25 -10.67 -3.48 -4.10
CA SER A 25 -11.74 -3.44 -5.10
C SER A 25 -12.49 -4.76 -5.24
N GLY A 26 -11.84 -5.89 -4.87
CA GLY A 26 -12.43 -7.22 -4.90
C GLY A 26 -13.57 -7.41 -3.90
N SER A 27 -13.51 -6.74 -2.75
CA SER A 27 -14.55 -6.66 -1.73
C SER A 27 -15.49 -5.47 -1.92
N SER A 28 -15.15 -4.55 -2.83
CA SER A 28 -15.91 -3.30 -3.07
C SER A 28 -15.91 -2.38 -1.84
N ASP A 29 -14.73 -2.14 -1.28
CA ASP A 29 -14.52 -1.34 -0.07
C ASP A 29 -14.67 0.15 -0.34
N TYR A 30 -15.41 0.83 0.55
CA TYR A 30 -15.54 2.29 0.51
C TYR A 30 -16.08 2.85 1.82
N LEU A 31 -15.86 4.16 2.01
CA LEU A 31 -16.52 4.96 3.03
C LEU A 31 -17.51 5.91 2.37
N THR A 32 -18.61 6.25 3.05
CA THR A 32 -19.59 7.22 2.55
C THR A 32 -20.15 8.11 3.65
N ARG A 33 -20.36 9.38 3.31
CA ARG A 33 -21.01 10.37 4.16
C ARG A 33 -21.85 11.32 3.31
N THR A 34 -23.02 11.71 3.80
CA THR A 34 -23.85 12.75 3.19
C THR A 34 -23.91 13.94 4.13
N PRO A 35 -23.35 15.11 3.78
CA PRO A 35 -23.46 16.30 4.60
C PRO A 35 -24.93 16.72 4.79
N SER A 36 -25.30 17.14 5.99
CA SER A 36 -26.67 17.58 6.32
C SER A 36 -27.03 18.94 5.70
N SER A 37 -26.02 19.76 5.42
CA SER A 37 -26.16 21.06 4.76
C SER A 37 -24.99 21.34 3.84
N ALA A 38 -25.22 22.06 2.75
CA ALA A 38 -24.14 22.57 1.92
C ALA A 38 -23.41 23.72 2.64
N THR A 39 -22.11 23.80 2.42
CA THR A 39 -21.24 24.84 2.98
C THR A 39 -20.38 25.48 1.88
N ASN A 40 -19.07 25.68 2.10
CA ASN A 40 -18.18 26.32 1.14
C ASN A 40 -17.87 25.38 -0.04
N GLN A 41 -18.69 25.41 -1.07
CA GLN A 41 -18.46 24.65 -2.30
C GLN A 41 -17.43 25.31 -3.22
N ASP A 42 -17.09 26.57 -2.96
CA ASP A 42 -16.15 27.39 -3.71
C ASP A 42 -14.76 27.48 -3.08
N LEU A 43 -14.60 27.05 -1.81
CA LEU A 43 -13.33 27.09 -1.07
C LEU A 43 -13.20 25.88 -0.13
N TRP A 44 -12.25 24.98 -0.41
CA TRP A 44 -11.96 23.81 0.42
C TRP A 44 -10.61 23.18 0.05
N SER A 45 -10.11 22.31 0.93
CA SER A 45 -8.90 21.53 0.72
C SER A 45 -9.10 20.08 1.17
N LEU A 46 -8.42 19.16 0.50
CA LEU A 46 -8.37 17.74 0.85
C LEU A 46 -6.92 17.26 0.79
N SER A 47 -6.42 16.70 1.89
CA SER A 47 -5.08 16.11 2.00
C SER A 47 -5.15 14.68 2.49
N PHE A 48 -4.25 13.83 1.99
CA PHE A 48 -4.11 12.45 2.43
C PHE A 48 -2.77 11.88 2.00
N TRP A 49 -2.38 10.79 2.66
CA TRP A 49 -1.29 9.94 2.21
C TRP A 49 -1.86 8.69 1.55
N ILE A 50 -1.29 8.30 0.41
CA ILE A 50 -1.79 7.17 -0.39
C ILE A 50 -0.65 6.29 -0.90
N LYS A 51 -0.78 4.97 -0.71
CA LYS A 51 0.07 3.95 -1.32
C LYS A 51 -0.77 3.11 -2.27
N ARG A 52 -0.35 3.04 -3.53
CA ARG A 52 -1.06 2.29 -4.57
C ARG A 52 -0.67 0.81 -4.53
N SER A 53 -1.62 -0.07 -4.83
CA SER A 53 -1.35 -1.50 -4.97
C SER A 53 -1.70 -2.05 -6.35
N ASN A 54 -2.53 -1.35 -7.13
CA ASN A 54 -2.88 -1.72 -8.49
C ASN A 54 -2.59 -0.59 -9.46
N LEU A 55 -2.13 -0.93 -10.67
CA LEU A 55 -1.74 0.01 -11.74
C LEU A 55 -2.50 -0.27 -13.02
N GLY A 56 -2.53 0.73 -13.92
CA GLY A 56 -3.11 0.57 -15.26
C GLY A 56 -4.63 0.43 -15.27
N SER A 57 -5.32 0.91 -14.25
CA SER A 57 -6.79 0.91 -14.17
C SER A 57 -7.30 2.19 -13.51
N TYR A 58 -8.48 2.64 -13.92
CA TYR A 58 -9.12 3.79 -13.31
C TYR A 58 -9.59 3.45 -11.90
N GLN A 59 -9.14 4.22 -10.89
CA GLN A 59 -9.43 4.01 -9.47
C GLN A 59 -9.75 5.33 -8.82
N SER A 60 -10.98 5.49 -8.32
CA SER A 60 -11.41 6.70 -7.66
C SER A 60 -10.96 6.72 -6.20
N ILE A 61 -10.27 7.78 -5.82
CA ILE A 61 -9.83 8.05 -4.44
C ILE A 61 -10.99 8.65 -3.67
N TYR A 62 -11.60 9.74 -4.20
CA TYR A 62 -12.88 10.24 -3.73
C TYR A 62 -13.84 10.50 -4.89
N GLY A 63 -15.15 10.50 -4.58
CA GLY A 63 -16.18 10.86 -5.55
C GLY A 63 -17.41 11.45 -4.90
N VAL A 64 -17.98 12.45 -5.58
CA VAL A 64 -19.32 12.97 -5.31
C VAL A 64 -20.15 12.78 -6.57
N TYR A 65 -21.18 11.95 -6.50
CA TYR A 65 -21.99 11.58 -7.66
C TYR A 65 -23.47 11.83 -7.41
N ALA A 66 -23.99 12.90 -7.94
CA ALA A 66 -25.42 13.18 -7.93
C ALA A 66 -26.16 12.43 -9.05
N ASN A 67 -25.58 12.45 -10.25
CA ASN A 67 -26.06 11.76 -11.46
C ASN A 67 -25.01 11.87 -12.58
N SER A 68 -25.30 11.30 -13.75
CA SER A 68 -24.37 11.28 -14.91
C SER A 68 -24.02 12.67 -15.49
N THR A 69 -24.75 13.71 -15.11
CA THR A 69 -24.51 15.10 -15.57
C THR A 69 -23.91 16.00 -14.47
N ASN A 70 -23.82 15.51 -13.23
CA ASN A 70 -23.31 16.25 -12.08
C ASN A 70 -22.49 15.30 -11.18
N GLN A 71 -21.17 15.42 -11.22
CA GLN A 71 -20.24 14.61 -10.45
C GLN A 71 -18.90 15.32 -10.27
N GLU A 72 -18.15 14.92 -9.27
CA GLU A 72 -16.77 15.31 -9.06
C GLU A 72 -15.96 14.11 -8.61
N THR A 73 -14.74 13.95 -9.11
CA THR A 73 -13.88 12.83 -8.73
C THR A 73 -12.41 13.20 -8.75
N LEU A 74 -11.68 12.67 -7.78
CA LEU A 74 -10.24 12.54 -7.79
C LEU A 74 -9.90 11.08 -7.95
N ALA A 75 -9.06 10.73 -8.92
CA ALA A 75 -8.78 9.35 -9.30
C ALA A 75 -7.36 9.20 -9.84
N PHE A 76 -6.85 7.98 -9.86
CA PHE A 76 -5.81 7.60 -10.82
C PHE A 76 -6.50 7.08 -12.08
N ASP A 77 -6.07 7.58 -13.25
CA ASP A 77 -6.58 7.11 -14.53
C ASP A 77 -5.91 5.78 -14.96
N ASP A 78 -6.33 5.20 -16.09
CA ASP A 78 -5.79 3.97 -16.66
C ASP A 78 -4.34 4.10 -17.19
N SER A 79 -3.82 5.32 -17.24
CA SER A 79 -2.43 5.64 -17.54
C SER A 79 -1.59 5.93 -16.29
N ASP A 80 -2.13 5.70 -15.09
CA ASP A 80 -1.53 5.94 -13.77
C ASP A 80 -1.26 7.42 -13.46
N ARG A 81 -1.98 8.35 -14.07
CA ARG A 81 -1.91 9.78 -13.81
C ARG A 81 -2.93 10.18 -12.77
N LEU A 82 -2.65 11.20 -11.97
CA LEU A 82 -3.64 11.79 -11.08
C LEU A 82 -4.60 12.67 -11.91
N TYR A 83 -5.88 12.39 -11.72
CA TYR A 83 -6.99 12.99 -12.46
C TYR A 83 -7.99 13.57 -11.49
N TRP A 84 -8.30 14.88 -11.59
CA TRP A 84 -9.33 15.56 -10.82
C TRP A 84 -10.26 16.29 -11.76
N GLN A 85 -11.55 15.96 -11.74
CA GLN A 85 -12.56 16.56 -12.63
C GLN A 85 -13.80 16.97 -11.86
N LEU A 86 -14.24 18.21 -12.13
CA LEU A 86 -15.57 18.72 -11.83
C LEU A 86 -16.39 18.71 -13.11
N TYR A 87 -17.45 17.90 -13.13
CA TYR A 87 -18.40 17.78 -14.24
C TYR A 87 -19.78 18.17 -13.78
N GLN A 88 -20.37 19.24 -14.35
CA GLN A 88 -21.68 19.76 -13.96
C GLN A 88 -22.45 20.24 -15.18
N SER A 89 -23.78 20.00 -15.16
CA SER A 89 -24.69 20.37 -16.25
C SER A 89 -24.22 19.86 -17.61
N SER A 90 -23.77 18.59 -17.63
CA SER A 90 -23.25 17.92 -18.83
C SER A 90 -22.01 18.58 -19.46
N ALA A 91 -21.20 19.28 -18.66
CA ALA A 91 -19.97 19.93 -19.14
C ALA A 91 -18.86 19.83 -18.09
N VAL A 92 -17.62 19.73 -18.57
CA VAL A 92 -16.42 19.90 -17.73
C VAL A 92 -16.35 21.36 -17.27
N LYS A 93 -16.34 21.58 -15.96
CA LYS A 93 -16.19 22.91 -15.34
C LYS A 93 -14.77 23.16 -14.87
N GLY A 94 -14.07 22.13 -14.45
CA GLY A 94 -12.67 22.14 -14.09
C GLY A 94 -12.08 20.75 -14.28
N GLN A 95 -10.82 20.66 -14.72
CA GLN A 95 -10.10 19.39 -14.84
C GLN A 95 -8.60 19.61 -14.81
N LEU A 96 -7.94 18.89 -13.91
CA LEU A 96 -6.49 18.72 -13.92
C LEU A 96 -6.17 17.23 -14.13
N THR A 97 -5.26 16.96 -15.08
CA THR A 97 -4.70 15.60 -15.30
C THR A 97 -3.19 15.75 -15.40
N THR A 98 -2.46 15.12 -14.48
CA THR A 98 -1.00 15.28 -14.43
C THR A 98 -0.32 14.64 -15.64
N ASN A 99 0.85 15.19 -16.05
CA ASN A 99 1.78 14.47 -16.92
C ASN A 99 2.56 13.42 -16.11
N ARG A 100 2.77 13.68 -14.82
CA ARG A 100 3.37 12.74 -13.88
C ARG A 100 2.54 11.46 -13.80
N VAL A 101 3.22 10.31 -13.75
CA VAL A 101 2.63 9.00 -13.49
C VAL A 101 3.02 8.51 -12.10
N PHE A 102 2.10 7.83 -11.41
CA PHE A 102 2.23 7.37 -10.02
C PHE A 102 2.36 5.84 -10.02
N ARG A 103 3.53 5.32 -10.31
CA ARG A 103 3.81 3.88 -10.47
C ARG A 103 4.67 3.27 -9.37
N ASP A 104 5.07 4.08 -8.40
CA ASP A 104 5.74 3.53 -7.22
C ASP A 104 4.68 2.94 -6.28
N VAL A 105 4.72 1.61 -6.14
CA VAL A 105 3.85 0.83 -5.26
C VAL A 105 4.54 0.49 -3.93
N SER A 106 5.77 0.97 -3.75
CA SER A 106 6.58 0.68 -2.57
C SER A 106 6.54 1.77 -1.52
N ALA A 107 5.96 2.95 -1.82
CA ALA A 107 5.96 4.11 -0.94
C ALA A 107 4.63 4.87 -0.97
N PHE A 108 4.38 5.65 0.08
CA PHE A 108 3.25 6.57 0.14
C PHE A 108 3.57 7.86 -0.59
N TYR A 109 2.56 8.42 -1.24
CA TYR A 109 2.53 9.79 -1.73
C TYR A 109 1.64 10.63 -0.82
N ASN A 110 2.07 11.83 -0.44
CA ASN A 110 1.15 12.85 0.07
C ASN A 110 0.54 13.58 -1.11
N ILE A 111 -0.77 13.72 -1.12
CA ILE A 111 -1.53 14.49 -2.10
C ILE A 111 -2.35 15.53 -1.34
N LEU A 112 -2.16 16.79 -1.69
CA LEU A 112 -3.01 17.89 -1.26
C LEU A 112 -3.66 18.50 -2.51
N ILE A 113 -4.99 18.59 -2.53
CA ILE A 113 -5.73 19.34 -3.53
C ILE A 113 -6.41 20.54 -2.87
N VAL A 114 -6.44 21.66 -3.57
CA VAL A 114 -7.03 22.91 -3.11
C VAL A 114 -7.96 23.44 -4.19
N TYR A 115 -9.21 23.65 -3.82
CA TYR A 115 -10.22 24.34 -4.62
C TYR A 115 -10.47 25.72 -4.06
N ASP A 116 -10.28 26.77 -4.88
CA ASP A 116 -10.53 28.18 -4.54
C ASP A 116 -11.08 28.89 -5.78
N SER A 117 -12.34 28.65 -6.11
CA SER A 117 -12.91 29.17 -7.36
C SER A 117 -13.07 30.70 -7.36
N ALA A 118 -13.06 31.34 -6.20
CA ALA A 118 -13.10 32.79 -6.08
C ALA A 118 -11.76 33.46 -6.39
N ASN A 119 -10.67 32.68 -6.53
CA ASN A 119 -9.33 33.21 -6.81
C ASN A 119 -9.31 34.05 -8.10
N GLY A 120 -8.70 35.24 -8.02
CA GLY A 120 -8.60 36.15 -9.15
C GLY A 120 -7.78 35.61 -10.33
N THR A 121 -6.83 34.71 -10.04
CA THR A 121 -6.00 34.05 -11.05
C THR A 121 -6.60 32.68 -11.38
N ALA A 122 -7.02 32.48 -12.61
CA ALA A 122 -7.71 31.23 -13.01
C ALA A 122 -6.90 29.97 -12.69
N GLY A 123 -5.60 29.95 -12.95
CA GLY A 123 -4.71 28.82 -12.66
C GLY A 123 -4.55 28.49 -11.17
N ASN A 124 -5.01 29.35 -10.28
CA ASN A 124 -4.98 29.09 -8.84
C ASN A 124 -6.33 28.57 -8.28
N ARG A 125 -7.35 28.38 -9.14
CA ARG A 125 -8.67 27.92 -8.69
C ARG A 125 -8.73 26.42 -8.41
N MET A 126 -7.86 25.64 -9.05
CA MET A 126 -7.61 24.23 -8.78
C MET A 126 -6.10 24.04 -8.69
N ARG A 127 -5.61 23.51 -7.58
CA ARG A 127 -4.19 23.23 -7.38
C ARG A 127 -3.98 21.84 -6.81
N MET A 128 -2.90 21.19 -7.21
CA MET A 128 -2.43 19.91 -6.68
C MET A 128 -1.02 20.06 -6.15
N TYR A 129 -0.75 19.45 -5.01
CA TYR A 129 0.59 19.32 -4.45
C TYR A 129 0.88 17.85 -4.19
N ILE A 130 2.09 17.45 -4.57
CA ILE A 130 2.58 16.07 -4.39
C ILE A 130 3.83 16.11 -3.54
N ASN A 131 3.78 15.47 -2.36
CA ASN A 131 4.88 15.50 -1.39
C ASN A 131 5.39 16.93 -1.14
N GLY A 132 4.48 17.84 -0.84
CA GLY A 132 4.77 19.24 -0.51
C GLY A 132 5.09 20.15 -1.70
N VAL A 133 5.20 19.61 -2.92
CA VAL A 133 5.58 20.38 -4.13
C VAL A 133 4.38 20.55 -5.04
N GLU A 134 4.14 21.80 -5.50
CA GLU A 134 3.05 22.10 -6.44
C GLU A 134 3.28 21.38 -7.78
N GLU A 135 2.27 20.66 -8.26
CA GLU A 135 2.27 20.09 -9.59
C GLU A 135 1.85 21.16 -10.59
N THR A 136 2.71 21.43 -11.56
CA THR A 136 2.51 22.44 -12.58
C THR A 136 2.52 21.88 -14.00
N SER A 137 2.74 20.57 -14.14
CA SER A 137 2.82 19.90 -15.44
C SER A 137 1.59 19.03 -15.67
N PHE A 138 0.66 19.55 -16.46
CA PHE A 138 -0.62 18.88 -16.74
C PHE A 138 -0.77 18.50 -18.21
N ALA A 139 -1.33 17.31 -18.44
CA ALA A 139 -1.81 16.87 -19.76
C ALA A 139 -3.17 17.53 -20.09
N THR A 140 -3.97 17.83 -19.05
CA THR A 140 -5.17 18.65 -19.16
C THR A 140 -5.17 19.63 -18.00
N ASP A 141 -5.37 20.92 -18.33
CA ASP A 141 -5.48 22.02 -17.41
C ASP A 141 -6.69 22.88 -17.82
N THR A 142 -7.83 22.61 -17.20
CA THR A 142 -9.07 23.36 -17.40
C THR A 142 -9.49 23.94 -16.07
N ASN A 143 -9.40 25.26 -15.95
CA ASN A 143 -9.73 25.96 -14.72
C ASN A 143 -11.23 26.34 -14.67
N PRO A 144 -11.90 26.22 -13.50
CA PRO A 144 -13.29 26.64 -13.34
C PRO A 144 -13.46 28.15 -13.52
N SER A 145 -14.66 28.58 -13.84
CA SER A 145 -15.04 29.99 -13.80
C SER A 145 -14.92 30.55 -12.38
N SER A 146 -14.74 31.87 -12.25
CA SER A 146 -14.74 32.50 -10.93
C SER A 146 -16.08 32.29 -10.22
N GLY A 147 -16.02 31.82 -8.97
CA GLY A 147 -17.22 31.53 -8.17
C GLY A 147 -17.98 30.28 -8.62
N GLN A 148 -17.35 29.35 -9.34
CA GLN A 148 -17.93 28.07 -9.71
C GLN A 148 -17.98 27.17 -8.47
N ASP A 149 -19.19 26.78 -8.03
CA ASP A 149 -19.36 25.77 -6.98
C ASP A 149 -18.89 24.40 -7.46
N SER A 150 -18.16 23.69 -6.60
CA SER A 150 -17.82 22.27 -6.76
C SER A 150 -18.99 21.38 -6.30
N GLN A 151 -18.84 20.04 -6.44
CA GLN A 151 -19.77 19.09 -5.81
C GLN A 151 -19.38 18.76 -4.35
N TRP A 152 -18.12 19.07 -3.96
CA TRP A 152 -17.66 18.90 -2.58
C TRP A 152 -18.41 19.87 -1.65
N ASN A 153 -18.61 19.47 -0.39
CA ASN A 153 -19.40 20.20 0.59
C ASN A 153 -20.87 20.42 0.21
N SER A 154 -21.39 19.73 -0.81
CA SER A 154 -22.81 19.70 -1.13
C SER A 154 -23.57 18.68 -0.26
N THR A 155 -24.90 18.64 -0.35
CA THR A 155 -25.74 17.62 0.30
C THR A 155 -25.84 16.30 -0.49
N THR A 156 -24.97 16.10 -1.46
CA THR A 156 -24.82 14.82 -2.19
C THR A 156 -23.90 13.89 -1.40
N ALA A 157 -24.10 12.59 -1.52
CA ALA A 157 -23.23 11.61 -0.86
C ALA A 157 -21.78 11.72 -1.39
N HIS A 158 -20.84 11.88 -0.46
CA HIS A 158 -19.40 11.83 -0.67
C HIS A 158 -18.91 10.41 -0.41
N THR A 159 -18.04 9.91 -1.25
CA THR A 159 -17.46 8.56 -1.11
C THR A 159 -15.94 8.63 -1.15
N ILE A 160 -15.28 7.83 -0.34
CA ILE A 160 -13.84 7.56 -0.36
C ILE A 160 -13.65 6.13 -0.83
N GLY A 161 -12.74 5.91 -1.78
CA GLY A 161 -12.45 4.59 -2.35
C GLY A 161 -13.29 4.20 -3.56
N ARG A 162 -14.22 5.05 -4.01
CA ARG A 162 -14.99 4.84 -5.26
C ARG A 162 -15.65 6.10 -5.77
N ILE A 163 -16.20 6.04 -7.00
CA ILE A 163 -17.23 6.96 -7.48
C ILE A 163 -18.45 6.16 -7.95
N ASN A 164 -19.67 6.62 -7.60
CA ASN A 164 -20.93 5.91 -7.87
C ASN A 164 -20.86 4.47 -7.32
N THR A 165 -21.05 3.45 -8.17
CA THR A 165 -20.96 2.01 -7.81
C THR A 165 -19.84 1.32 -8.57
N ALA A 166 -18.81 2.07 -8.94
CA ALA A 166 -17.71 1.58 -9.79
C ALA A 166 -16.36 2.21 -9.39
N ASN A 167 -15.31 1.79 -10.08
CA ASN A 167 -13.97 2.38 -9.98
C ASN A 167 -13.39 2.33 -8.56
N TYR A 168 -13.60 1.19 -7.89
CA TYR A 168 -13.10 0.98 -6.55
C TYR A 168 -11.57 1.04 -6.49
N MET A 169 -11.07 1.64 -5.43
CA MET A 169 -9.65 1.79 -5.16
C MET A 169 -9.02 0.46 -4.67
N ASN A 170 -7.74 0.29 -4.97
CA ASN A 170 -6.85 -0.69 -4.35
C ASN A 170 -5.62 0.03 -3.79
N GLY A 171 -5.35 -0.14 -2.50
CA GLY A 171 -4.22 0.49 -1.83
C GLY A 171 -4.55 0.94 -0.42
N TYR A 172 -3.76 1.88 0.08
CA TYR A 172 -3.83 2.35 1.46
C TYR A 172 -4.01 3.86 1.49
N ILE A 173 -4.82 4.35 2.41
CA ILE A 173 -4.95 5.79 2.73
C ILE A 173 -4.67 5.97 4.22
N SER A 174 -3.89 6.99 4.58
CA SER A 174 -3.72 7.47 5.95
C SER A 174 -3.83 8.99 6.01
N GLU A 175 -4.09 9.52 7.18
CA GLU A 175 -4.16 10.98 7.43
C GLU A 175 -5.08 11.67 6.43
N LEU A 176 -6.34 11.23 6.34
CA LEU A 176 -7.31 11.81 5.42
C LEU A 176 -7.99 13.04 6.05
N VAL A 177 -7.59 14.21 5.61
CA VAL A 177 -7.98 15.52 6.15
C VAL A 177 -8.75 16.31 5.10
N ALA A 178 -9.94 16.77 5.45
CA ALA A 178 -10.71 17.74 4.65
C ALA A 178 -10.97 19.01 5.44
N VAL A 179 -10.70 20.15 4.84
CA VAL A 179 -10.94 21.45 5.44
C VAL A 179 -11.95 22.23 4.59
N ASP A 180 -13.05 22.61 5.23
CA ASP A 180 -14.16 23.35 4.65
C ASP A 180 -13.95 24.86 4.88
N GLY A 181 -13.85 25.62 3.81
CA GLY A 181 -13.71 27.08 3.86
C GLY A 181 -12.27 27.61 3.98
N THR A 182 -11.27 26.76 3.74
CA THR A 182 -9.86 27.20 3.78
C THR A 182 -9.04 26.56 2.65
N ALA A 183 -8.23 27.37 1.99
CA ALA A 183 -7.19 26.93 1.07
C ALA A 183 -5.91 26.65 1.87
N LEU A 184 -5.62 25.38 2.13
CA LEU A 184 -4.40 24.95 2.84
C LEU A 184 -3.15 25.17 1.97
N SER A 185 -2.03 25.41 2.64
CA SER A 185 -0.69 25.28 2.07
C SER A 185 -0.09 23.91 2.37
N PRO A 186 0.92 23.43 1.63
CA PRO A 186 1.56 22.16 1.95
C PRO A 186 2.07 22.07 3.40
N THR A 187 2.59 23.19 3.94
CA THR A 187 3.14 23.24 5.31
C THR A 187 2.08 23.12 6.41
N ASP A 188 0.79 23.16 6.07
CA ASP A 188 -0.29 22.90 7.02
C ASP A 188 -0.53 21.38 7.23
N VAL A 189 0.04 20.52 6.36
CA VAL A 189 -0.20 19.05 6.37
C VAL A 189 1.09 18.22 6.31
N GLY A 190 2.25 18.85 6.23
CA GLY A 190 3.54 18.17 6.20
C GLY A 190 4.70 19.14 6.21
N GLU A 191 5.90 18.61 6.27
CA GLU A 191 7.16 19.34 6.24
C GLU A 191 8.26 18.53 5.55
N PHE A 192 9.29 19.20 5.07
CA PHE A 192 10.51 18.51 4.64
C PHE A 192 11.39 18.22 5.84
N ASP A 193 11.80 16.99 5.97
CA ASP A 193 12.82 16.60 6.93
C ASP A 193 14.14 17.33 6.62
N GLU A 194 14.72 18.01 7.61
CA GLU A 194 15.87 18.89 7.40
C GLU A 194 17.14 18.13 6.98
N ASP A 195 17.28 16.89 7.42
CA ASP A 195 18.48 16.07 7.16
C ASP A 195 18.41 15.34 5.82
N SER A 196 17.25 14.74 5.53
CA SER A 196 17.07 13.88 4.35
C SER A 196 16.41 14.59 3.17
N GLY A 197 15.70 15.70 3.41
CA GLY A 197 14.89 16.39 2.41
C GLY A 197 13.63 15.60 2.01
N ILE A 198 13.26 14.55 2.74
CA ILE A 198 12.05 13.75 2.48
C ILE A 198 10.85 14.47 3.07
N TRP A 199 9.75 14.52 2.31
CA TRP A 199 8.47 15.03 2.79
C TRP A 199 7.86 14.08 3.81
N LYS A 200 7.47 14.57 4.98
CA LYS A 200 6.90 13.79 6.09
C LYS A 200 5.63 14.46 6.65
N PRO A 201 4.71 13.70 7.28
CA PRO A 201 3.52 14.26 7.91
C PRO A 201 3.86 15.06 9.17
N ILE A 202 2.95 15.95 9.53
CA ILE A 202 2.91 16.65 10.81
C ILE A 202 1.56 16.40 11.49
N ASP A 203 1.48 16.71 12.78
CA ASP A 203 0.21 16.68 13.52
C ASP A 203 -0.75 17.74 12.97
N VAL A 204 -1.87 17.30 12.43
CA VAL A 204 -2.91 18.14 11.83
C VAL A 204 -4.12 18.34 12.75
N SER A 205 -4.12 17.81 13.96
CA SER A 205 -5.23 17.88 14.92
C SER A 205 -5.59 19.32 15.33
N GLY A 206 -4.65 20.26 15.18
CA GLY A 206 -4.83 21.69 15.45
C GLY A 206 -5.50 22.51 14.34
N LEU A 207 -5.83 21.93 13.20
CA LEU A 207 -6.48 22.62 12.10
C LEU A 207 -7.91 23.04 12.45
N THR A 208 -8.38 24.13 11.83
CA THR A 208 -9.79 24.50 11.86
C THR A 208 -10.49 23.85 10.67
N PHE A 209 -11.21 22.75 10.92
CA PHE A 209 -11.76 21.91 9.85
C PHE A 209 -12.97 22.52 9.13
N GLY A 210 -13.66 23.50 9.75
CA GLY A 210 -14.93 24.07 9.22
C GLY A 210 -16.09 23.09 9.43
N THR A 211 -17.30 23.44 8.93
CA THR A 211 -18.52 22.72 9.26
C THR A 211 -18.59 21.31 8.67
N ASN A 212 -18.21 21.15 7.40
CA ASN A 212 -18.23 19.85 6.70
C ASN A 212 -16.85 19.19 6.65
N GLY A 213 -15.79 19.83 7.18
CA GLY A 213 -14.46 19.25 7.28
C GLY A 213 -14.40 18.09 8.27
N PHE A 214 -13.39 17.25 8.11
CA PHE A 214 -13.19 16.05 8.93
C PHE A 214 -11.70 15.65 8.94
N TYR A 215 -11.36 14.78 9.88
CA TYR A 215 -10.05 14.11 9.94
C TYR A 215 -10.25 12.63 10.28
N LEU A 216 -9.85 11.73 9.37
CA LEU A 216 -9.86 10.29 9.58
C LEU A 216 -8.42 9.80 9.75
N ASP A 217 -8.06 9.42 10.98
CA ASP A 217 -6.74 8.87 11.36
C ASP A 217 -6.68 7.34 11.25
N PHE A 218 -7.86 6.68 11.18
CA PHE A 218 -8.03 5.23 11.11
C PHE A 218 -7.47 4.45 12.31
N GLU A 219 -7.31 5.08 13.49
CA GLU A 219 -6.75 4.42 14.67
C GLU A 219 -7.75 3.51 15.40
N ASP A 220 -9.05 3.76 15.30
CA ASP A 220 -10.09 2.90 15.90
C ASP A 220 -10.54 1.82 14.91
N SER A 221 -10.04 0.59 15.06
CA SER A 221 -10.43 -0.56 14.23
C SER A 221 -11.90 -0.96 14.36
N SER A 222 -12.58 -0.52 15.42
CA SER A 222 -14.03 -0.74 15.62
C SER A 222 -14.88 0.33 14.93
N ALA A 223 -14.30 1.45 14.52
CA ALA A 223 -14.94 2.61 13.93
C ALA A 223 -14.09 3.26 12.83
N LEU A 224 -13.78 2.51 11.76
CA LEU A 224 -12.88 2.93 10.66
C LEU A 224 -13.30 4.21 9.92
N GLY A 225 -14.53 4.68 10.11
CA GLY A 225 -15.03 5.94 9.56
C GLY A 225 -15.13 7.07 10.58
N ASN A 226 -14.56 6.92 11.78
CA ASN A 226 -14.63 7.90 12.86
C ASN A 226 -13.90 9.20 12.50
N ASP A 227 -14.56 10.33 12.67
CA ASP A 227 -14.02 11.67 12.48
C ASP A 227 -13.44 12.21 13.79
N VAL A 228 -12.13 12.34 13.87
CA VAL A 228 -11.44 12.85 15.07
C VAL A 228 -11.22 14.37 15.06
N SER A 229 -11.75 15.09 14.06
CA SER A 229 -11.66 16.56 13.98
C SER A 229 -12.47 17.29 15.07
N GLY A 230 -13.37 16.57 15.74
CA GLY A 230 -14.33 17.14 16.69
C GLY A 230 -15.66 17.59 16.06
N ASN A 231 -15.82 17.52 14.75
CA ASN A 231 -17.08 17.87 14.06
C ASN A 231 -18.12 16.75 14.06
N ASN A 232 -17.71 15.51 14.37
CA ASN A 232 -18.51 14.28 14.29
C ASN A 232 -19.06 14.05 12.85
N ASN A 233 -18.25 14.32 11.86
CA ASN A 233 -18.53 14.10 10.45
C ASN A 233 -18.17 12.67 10.03
N ASP A 234 -18.61 11.68 10.81
CA ASP A 234 -18.32 10.28 10.63
C ASP A 234 -18.76 9.74 9.27
N PHE A 235 -17.98 8.81 8.75
CA PHE A 235 -18.29 8.07 7.53
C PHE A 235 -18.86 6.69 7.85
N THR A 236 -19.89 6.31 7.12
CA THR A 236 -20.41 4.94 7.12
C THR A 236 -19.40 4.04 6.40
N VAL A 237 -18.99 2.97 7.08
CA VAL A 237 -18.09 1.95 6.59
C VAL A 237 -18.85 0.94 5.74
N ASN A 238 -18.34 0.60 4.56
CA ASN A 238 -18.94 -0.38 3.65
C ASN A 238 -17.91 -1.43 3.25
N ASN A 239 -18.17 -2.67 3.59
CA ASN A 239 -17.39 -3.88 3.36
C ASN A 239 -16.03 -3.93 4.08
N LEU A 240 -15.49 -2.81 4.53
CA LEU A 240 -14.28 -2.74 5.34
C LEU A 240 -14.53 -3.31 6.74
N THR A 241 -13.52 -3.95 7.29
CA THR A 241 -13.54 -4.59 8.61
C THR A 241 -12.28 -4.21 9.41
N ALA A 242 -12.19 -4.60 10.67
CA ALA A 242 -11.00 -4.35 11.49
C ALA A 242 -9.68 -4.89 10.90
N ILE A 243 -9.75 -5.88 9.99
CA ILE A 243 -8.58 -6.43 9.29
C ILE A 243 -8.01 -5.43 8.27
N ASP A 244 -8.84 -4.49 7.80
CA ASP A 244 -8.45 -3.49 6.80
C ASP A 244 -7.75 -2.28 7.43
N GLN A 245 -7.76 -2.15 8.77
CA GLN A 245 -6.82 -1.29 9.46
C GLN A 245 -5.42 -1.90 9.34
N SER A 246 -4.47 -1.11 8.89
CA SER A 246 -3.10 -1.56 8.62
C SER A 246 -2.08 -0.73 9.39
N THR A 247 -1.01 -1.37 9.85
CA THR A 247 0.19 -0.73 10.41
C THR A 247 1.13 -0.17 9.35
N ASP A 248 0.86 -0.42 8.06
CA ASP A 248 1.62 0.10 6.93
C ASP A 248 1.25 1.57 6.69
N THR A 249 2.12 2.49 7.04
CA THR A 249 1.86 3.94 7.03
C THR A 249 2.96 4.73 6.34
N CYS A 250 2.73 6.02 6.10
CA CYS A 250 3.72 6.90 5.50
C CYS A 250 4.95 7.15 6.41
N THR A 251 4.83 6.95 7.72
CA THR A 251 5.93 7.07 8.69
C THR A 251 6.61 5.75 9.01
N ASN A 252 5.95 4.62 8.74
CA ASN A 252 6.54 3.28 8.87
C ASN A 252 6.01 2.35 7.78
N ASN A 253 6.62 2.43 6.61
CA ASN A 253 6.19 1.72 5.42
C ASN A 253 6.70 0.27 5.43
N PHE A 254 5.76 -0.68 5.43
CA PHE A 254 6.06 -2.12 5.42
C PHE A 254 6.25 -2.66 4.01
N ALA A 255 6.99 -3.76 3.89
CA ALA A 255 7.08 -4.51 2.65
C ALA A 255 5.69 -4.99 2.19
N THR A 256 5.52 -5.08 0.88
CA THR A 256 4.41 -5.75 0.20
C THR A 256 4.97 -6.53 -1.00
N LEU A 257 4.18 -7.35 -1.65
CA LEU A 257 4.55 -7.90 -2.95
C LEU A 257 4.55 -6.78 -4.01
N ASN A 258 5.47 -6.88 -4.97
CA ASN A 258 5.65 -5.87 -6.00
C ASN A 258 4.96 -6.30 -7.32
N PRO A 259 3.85 -5.68 -7.72
CA PRO A 259 3.16 -6.04 -8.97
C PRO A 259 3.98 -5.73 -10.23
N LEU A 260 5.06 -4.93 -10.12
CA LEU A 260 6.01 -4.64 -11.19
C LEU A 260 7.17 -5.64 -11.25
N ASP A 261 7.29 -6.53 -10.26
CA ASP A 261 8.34 -7.52 -10.16
C ASP A 261 7.78 -8.93 -9.97
N LYS A 262 7.20 -9.43 -11.02
CA LYS A 262 6.63 -10.78 -11.14
C LYS A 262 7.35 -11.52 -12.26
N PRO A 263 8.54 -12.08 -11.99
CA PRO A 263 9.24 -12.88 -12.98
C PRO A 263 8.45 -14.13 -13.35
N GLY A 264 8.56 -14.53 -14.60
CA GLY A 264 7.87 -15.69 -15.13
C GLY A 264 7.39 -15.48 -16.56
N THR A 265 7.14 -16.58 -17.28
CA THR A 265 6.59 -16.59 -18.62
C THR A 265 5.25 -17.32 -18.60
N GLY A 266 4.15 -16.62 -18.71
CA GLY A 266 2.82 -17.25 -18.70
C GLY A 266 1.86 -16.60 -17.72
N ASN A 267 1.18 -17.38 -16.91
CA ASN A 267 0.21 -16.88 -15.91
C ASN A 267 0.91 -16.20 -14.74
N LEU A 268 1.06 -14.91 -14.82
CA LEU A 268 1.56 -14.10 -13.71
C LEU A 268 0.55 -14.11 -12.55
N PRO A 269 1.03 -14.00 -11.30
CA PRO A 269 0.13 -13.97 -10.15
C PRO A 269 -0.72 -12.70 -10.14
N GLY A 270 -1.96 -12.83 -9.67
CA GLY A 270 -2.78 -11.71 -9.24
C GLY A 270 -2.48 -11.30 -7.82
N PHE A 271 -2.76 -10.04 -7.50
CA PHE A 271 -2.62 -9.50 -6.15
C PHE A 271 -3.92 -8.87 -5.68
N ALA A 272 -4.14 -8.92 -4.37
CA ALA A 272 -5.24 -8.26 -3.68
C ALA A 272 -4.75 -7.86 -2.27
N GLU A 273 -5.64 -7.33 -1.44
CA GLU A 273 -5.31 -6.98 -0.06
C GLU A 273 -4.07 -6.10 0.04
N GLY A 274 -4.02 -5.03 -0.73
CA GLY A 274 -2.87 -4.12 -0.72
C GLY A 274 -1.55 -4.77 -1.16
N ASN A 275 -1.59 -5.75 -2.05
CA ASN A 275 -0.45 -6.57 -2.49
C ASN A 275 0.09 -7.53 -1.41
N LEU A 276 -0.75 -7.93 -0.46
CA LEU A 276 -0.40 -8.94 0.54
C LEU A 276 -1.03 -10.31 0.24
N HIS A 277 -1.91 -10.39 -0.74
CA HIS A 277 -2.51 -11.63 -1.21
C HIS A 277 -1.89 -12.04 -2.56
N TYR A 278 -1.11 -13.11 -2.54
CA TYR A 278 -0.62 -13.80 -3.74
C TYR A 278 -1.67 -14.79 -4.21
N ASN A 279 -2.08 -14.71 -5.46
CA ASN A 279 -3.06 -15.61 -6.05
C ASN A 279 -2.66 -16.00 -7.47
N LYS A 280 -2.44 -17.30 -7.69
CA LYS A 280 -2.26 -17.89 -9.01
C LYS A 280 -3.42 -18.81 -9.34
N THR A 281 -4.13 -18.51 -10.42
CA THR A 281 -5.19 -19.38 -10.97
C THR A 281 -4.62 -20.31 -12.04
N ALA A 282 -5.09 -21.57 -12.04
CA ALA A 282 -4.74 -22.53 -13.10
C ALA A 282 -5.46 -22.14 -14.39
N THR A 283 -4.73 -21.62 -15.39
CA THR A 283 -5.28 -21.37 -16.73
C THR A 283 -4.29 -21.83 -17.79
N GLY A 284 -4.57 -22.95 -18.43
CA GLY A 284 -3.81 -23.45 -19.59
C GLY A 284 -2.42 -24.00 -19.26
N SER A 285 -1.60 -24.18 -20.28
CA SER A 285 -0.20 -24.64 -20.19
C SER A 285 0.68 -23.57 -19.53
N GLY A 286 0.35 -23.21 -18.31
CA GLY A 286 0.96 -22.10 -17.59
C GLY A 286 2.17 -22.54 -16.80
N ASN A 287 3.15 -21.75 -16.87
CA ASN A 287 4.42 -21.87 -16.19
C ASN A 287 4.30 -21.49 -14.72
N ASN A 288 5.35 -21.80 -13.96
CA ASN A 288 5.56 -21.28 -12.63
C ASN A 288 5.37 -19.75 -12.60
N SER A 289 4.94 -19.23 -11.48
CA SER A 289 4.79 -17.78 -11.30
C SER A 289 5.36 -17.35 -9.96
N GLN A 290 6.22 -16.34 -10.00
CA GLN A 290 6.87 -15.77 -8.83
C GLN A 290 6.38 -14.34 -8.60
N ALA A 291 6.42 -13.93 -7.34
CA ALA A 291 6.29 -12.53 -6.92
C ALA A 291 7.36 -12.23 -5.87
N ASN A 292 7.94 -11.05 -5.96
CA ASN A 292 8.97 -10.55 -5.07
C ASN A 292 8.44 -9.37 -4.26
N SER A 293 9.08 -9.11 -3.10
CA SER A 293 8.69 -7.99 -2.24
C SER A 293 9.25 -6.64 -2.72
N THR A 294 8.71 -5.55 -2.14
CA THR A 294 9.14 -4.17 -2.38
C THR A 294 10.37 -3.77 -1.58
N ILE A 295 10.82 -4.57 -0.61
CA ILE A 295 12.00 -4.31 0.22
C ILE A 295 13.02 -5.42 0.01
N ALA A 296 14.30 -5.04 -0.14
CA ALA A 296 15.45 -5.93 -0.13
C ALA A 296 16.46 -5.52 0.93
N VAL A 297 17.20 -6.52 1.46
CA VAL A 297 18.15 -6.35 2.56
C VAL A 297 19.45 -7.11 2.28
N ASN A 298 20.58 -6.60 2.77
CA ASN A 298 21.90 -7.24 2.64
C ASN A 298 22.65 -7.36 3.98
N THR A 299 22.08 -6.84 5.06
CA THR A 299 22.58 -6.90 6.44
C THR A 299 21.42 -7.12 7.39
N GLY A 300 21.68 -7.41 8.66
CA GLY A 300 20.69 -7.47 9.72
C GLY A 300 19.89 -8.78 9.77
N LYS A 301 18.92 -8.80 10.68
CA LYS A 301 18.08 -9.98 10.98
C LYS A 301 16.62 -9.62 10.81
N TRP A 302 15.95 -10.31 9.88
CA TRP A 302 14.61 -9.95 9.42
C TRP A 302 13.63 -11.11 9.55
N PHE A 303 12.35 -10.78 9.77
CA PHE A 303 11.28 -11.77 9.93
C PHE A 303 10.03 -11.38 9.15
N PHE A 304 9.40 -12.37 8.54
CA PHE A 304 8.07 -12.27 7.97
C PHE A 304 7.35 -13.63 8.01
N GLU A 305 6.05 -13.62 7.81
CA GLU A 305 5.20 -14.81 7.77
C GLU A 305 4.45 -14.93 6.45
N ILE A 306 4.08 -16.16 6.10
CA ILE A 306 3.03 -16.43 5.11
C ILE A 306 1.96 -17.33 5.71
N LYS A 307 0.70 -17.11 5.33
CA LYS A 307 -0.41 -18.04 5.61
C LYS A 307 -0.85 -18.68 4.31
N ALA A 308 -0.76 -20.01 4.22
CA ALA A 308 -1.20 -20.76 3.06
C ALA A 308 -2.73 -20.80 2.97
N LEU A 309 -3.31 -20.41 1.84
CA LEU A 309 -4.76 -20.49 1.56
C LEU A 309 -5.06 -21.65 0.62
N ASP A 310 -4.23 -21.88 -0.38
CA ASP A 310 -4.18 -23.05 -1.25
C ASP A 310 -2.71 -23.41 -1.44
N SER A 311 -2.29 -24.49 -0.80
CA SER A 311 -0.88 -24.86 -0.71
C SER A 311 -0.35 -25.71 -1.87
N ASN A 312 -1.06 -25.76 -3.01
CA ASN A 312 -0.59 -26.54 -4.16
C ASN A 312 0.70 -25.95 -4.72
N ALA A 313 1.80 -26.73 -4.56
CA ALA A 313 3.11 -26.41 -5.11
C ALA A 313 3.66 -24.99 -4.76
N ILE A 314 3.35 -24.48 -3.56
CA ILE A 314 3.90 -23.21 -3.07
C ILE A 314 5.33 -23.39 -2.57
N ILE A 315 6.18 -22.45 -2.98
CA ILE A 315 7.55 -22.23 -2.48
C ILE A 315 7.62 -20.83 -1.92
N VAL A 316 8.20 -20.66 -0.73
CA VAL A 316 8.40 -19.36 -0.09
C VAL A 316 9.81 -19.24 0.46
N GLY A 317 10.38 -18.05 0.39
CA GLY A 317 11.72 -17.77 0.92
C GLY A 317 12.26 -16.43 0.48
N ILE A 318 13.51 -16.41 0.06
CA ILE A 318 14.23 -15.21 -0.40
C ILE A 318 14.81 -15.41 -1.79
N ASP A 319 14.90 -14.31 -2.53
CA ASP A 319 15.43 -14.24 -3.88
C ASP A 319 16.56 -13.20 -3.98
N ASN A 320 17.52 -13.43 -4.87
CA ASN A 320 18.60 -12.48 -5.16
C ASN A 320 18.03 -11.31 -5.98
N ALA A 321 18.09 -10.10 -5.41
CA ALA A 321 17.56 -8.90 -6.06
C ALA A 321 18.52 -8.26 -7.06
N ASP A 322 19.83 -8.51 -6.97
CA ASP A 322 20.84 -7.81 -7.76
C ASP A 322 21.06 -8.43 -9.14
N ASN A 323 21.06 -9.74 -9.21
CA ASN A 323 21.33 -10.46 -10.44
C ASN A 323 20.55 -11.79 -10.47
N PRO A 324 19.22 -11.74 -10.57
CA PRO A 324 18.44 -12.96 -10.57
C PRO A 324 18.72 -13.77 -11.84
N THR A 325 19.29 -14.96 -11.66
CA THR A 325 19.31 -15.96 -12.72
C THR A 325 17.96 -16.63 -12.79
N TYR A 326 17.40 -16.70 -13.97
CA TYR A 326 16.07 -17.28 -14.17
C TYR A 326 16.16 -18.73 -14.62
N ASP A 327 15.28 -19.58 -14.07
CA ASP A 327 15.10 -20.95 -14.57
C ASP A 327 14.45 -20.94 -15.98
N SER A 328 14.24 -22.11 -16.57
CA SER A 328 13.62 -22.26 -17.89
C SER A 328 12.19 -21.71 -17.99
N HIS A 329 11.58 -21.34 -16.88
CA HIS A 329 10.23 -20.78 -16.79
C HIS A 329 10.24 -19.30 -16.40
N GLY A 330 11.42 -18.68 -16.26
CA GLY A 330 11.59 -17.29 -15.91
C GLY A 330 11.46 -16.98 -14.42
N ASN A 331 11.68 -17.95 -13.52
CA ASN A 331 11.69 -17.73 -12.07
C ASN A 331 13.10 -17.76 -11.52
N SER A 332 13.35 -16.96 -10.49
CA SER A 332 14.68 -16.83 -9.89
C SER A 332 14.83 -17.58 -8.57
N ILE A 333 13.81 -17.64 -7.73
CA ILE A 333 13.90 -18.33 -6.41
C ILE A 333 14.28 -19.82 -6.51
N ASN A 334 14.02 -20.45 -7.65
CA ASN A 334 14.34 -21.86 -7.92
C ASN A 334 15.57 -22.02 -8.86
N SER A 335 16.35 -20.98 -9.08
CA SER A 335 17.52 -21.01 -9.96
C SER A 335 18.83 -21.18 -9.20
N SER A 336 19.93 -21.48 -9.92
CA SER A 336 21.24 -21.75 -9.33
C SER A 336 21.86 -20.58 -8.56
N ASP A 337 21.49 -19.35 -8.91
CA ASP A 337 22.03 -18.12 -8.28
C ASP A 337 20.93 -17.31 -7.58
N GLY A 338 19.69 -17.86 -7.56
CA GLY A 338 18.51 -17.11 -7.18
C GLY A 338 18.30 -17.06 -5.69
N GLY A 339 17.80 -18.13 -5.12
CA GLY A 339 17.25 -18.01 -3.79
C GLY A 339 17.40 -19.22 -2.89
N ILE A 340 16.87 -19.04 -1.73
CA ILE A 340 16.73 -20.07 -0.70
C ILE A 340 15.26 -20.13 -0.30
N ALA A 341 14.68 -21.32 -0.33
CA ALA A 341 13.25 -21.46 -0.13
C ALA A 341 12.83 -22.76 0.58
N TYR A 342 11.63 -22.74 1.13
CA TYR A 342 10.96 -23.88 1.72
C TYR A 342 9.72 -24.24 0.88
N TYR A 343 9.71 -25.47 0.39
CA TYR A 343 8.64 -26.01 -0.43
C TYR A 343 7.60 -26.70 0.45
N ASN A 344 6.32 -26.60 0.10
CA ASN A 344 5.22 -27.19 0.88
C ASN A 344 5.28 -28.72 1.03
N ASN A 345 6.08 -29.41 0.22
CA ASN A 345 6.32 -30.84 0.33
C ASN A 345 7.35 -31.23 1.41
N GLY A 346 7.92 -30.28 2.14
CA GLY A 346 8.94 -30.52 3.18
C GLY A 346 10.39 -30.42 2.69
N GLN A 347 10.64 -30.08 1.42
CA GLN A 347 11.97 -29.87 0.89
C GLN A 347 12.41 -28.43 1.07
N LYS A 348 13.72 -28.20 1.19
CA LYS A 348 14.36 -26.90 0.92
C LYS A 348 14.90 -26.87 -0.49
N ILE A 349 14.96 -25.66 -1.04
CA ILE A 349 15.67 -25.36 -2.28
C ILE A 349 16.76 -24.35 -1.94
N VAL A 350 18.00 -24.69 -2.23
CA VAL A 350 19.17 -23.84 -2.00
C VAL A 350 19.91 -23.74 -3.32
N TYR A 351 19.91 -22.54 -3.91
CA TYR A 351 20.53 -22.27 -5.21
C TYR A 351 20.16 -23.31 -6.28
N GLY A 352 18.84 -23.53 -6.44
CA GLY A 352 18.28 -24.45 -7.42
C GLY A 352 18.36 -25.94 -7.05
N THR A 353 18.97 -26.31 -5.92
CA THR A 353 19.10 -27.70 -5.49
C THR A 353 18.08 -28.04 -4.41
N ALA A 354 17.16 -28.96 -4.72
CA ALA A 354 16.17 -29.45 -3.78
C ALA A 354 16.72 -30.58 -2.90
N SER A 355 16.40 -30.58 -1.61
CA SER A 355 16.77 -31.62 -0.66
C SER A 355 15.77 -31.69 0.50
N SER A 356 15.71 -32.82 1.23
CA SER A 356 14.86 -32.97 2.42
C SER A 356 15.27 -31.95 3.49
N TYR A 357 14.24 -31.38 4.17
CA TYR A 357 14.52 -30.33 5.16
C TYR A 357 13.60 -30.42 6.40
N GLY A 358 12.32 -30.11 6.26
CA GLY A 358 11.39 -29.99 7.35
C GLY A 358 10.08 -30.74 7.14
N ALA A 359 9.08 -30.45 7.95
CA ALA A 359 7.75 -31.00 7.79
C ALA A 359 7.05 -30.46 6.55
N SER A 360 6.27 -31.26 5.85
CA SER A 360 5.34 -30.74 4.83
C SER A 360 4.30 -29.82 5.47
N TRP A 361 3.83 -28.83 4.70
CA TRP A 361 2.83 -27.88 5.17
C TRP A 361 1.69 -27.70 4.15
N THR A 362 0.52 -27.30 4.62
CA THR A 362 -0.72 -27.31 3.85
C THR A 362 -1.56 -26.06 4.17
N THR A 363 -2.75 -25.98 3.60
CA THR A 363 -3.73 -24.91 3.81
C THR A 363 -3.94 -24.60 5.29
N ASN A 364 -3.96 -23.32 5.63
CA ASN A 364 -4.00 -22.72 6.96
C ASN A 364 -2.72 -22.86 7.80
N ASP A 365 -1.69 -23.60 7.37
CA ASP A 365 -0.38 -23.50 8.04
C ASP A 365 0.22 -22.11 7.83
N ILE A 366 0.90 -21.62 8.85
CA ILE A 366 1.66 -20.38 8.81
C ILE A 366 3.15 -20.72 8.83
N ILE A 367 3.87 -20.19 7.85
CA ILE A 367 5.32 -20.36 7.74
C ILE A 367 5.98 -19.03 8.11
N GLY A 368 6.75 -19.02 9.19
CA GLY A 368 7.63 -17.92 9.57
C GLY A 368 8.98 -18.08 8.88
N ILE A 369 9.55 -16.98 8.43
CA ILE A 369 10.85 -16.91 7.75
C ILE A 369 11.74 -15.92 8.49
N ALA A 370 12.81 -16.43 9.11
CA ALA A 370 13.82 -15.65 9.81
C ALA A 370 15.11 -15.62 9.00
N ILE A 371 15.47 -14.44 8.49
CA ILE A 371 16.67 -14.19 7.67
C ILE A 371 17.72 -13.57 8.56
N ASN A 372 18.89 -14.20 8.69
CA ASN A 372 20.03 -13.70 9.44
C ASN A 372 21.21 -13.49 8.51
N LEU A 373 21.35 -12.27 7.99
CA LEU A 373 22.41 -11.93 7.06
C LEU A 373 23.76 -11.69 7.76
N ASP A 374 23.74 -11.42 9.06
CA ASP A 374 24.94 -11.21 9.86
C ASP A 374 25.69 -12.53 10.13
N ASP A 375 24.94 -13.61 10.35
CA ASP A 375 25.48 -14.95 10.63
C ASP A 375 25.38 -15.89 9.43
N ASN A 376 24.91 -15.40 8.26
CA ASN A 376 24.81 -16.14 6.99
C ASN A 376 23.87 -17.35 7.07
N GLU A 377 22.66 -17.17 7.59
CA GLU A 377 21.67 -18.24 7.70
C GLU A 377 20.24 -17.78 7.50
N ILE A 378 19.36 -18.71 7.15
CA ILE A 378 17.92 -18.55 7.12
C ILE A 378 17.28 -19.73 7.84
N THR A 379 16.25 -19.46 8.65
CA THR A 379 15.47 -20.48 9.36
C THR A 379 14.00 -20.35 9.00
N PHE A 380 13.38 -21.47 8.62
CA PHE A 380 11.94 -21.55 8.44
C PHE A 380 11.27 -22.12 9.68
N TYR A 381 10.09 -21.63 9.99
CA TYR A 381 9.26 -22.08 11.09
C TYR A 381 7.91 -22.53 10.54
N LYS A 382 7.45 -23.72 10.93
CA LYS A 382 6.08 -24.15 10.64
C LYS A 382 5.25 -24.00 11.90
N ASN A 383 4.21 -23.18 11.87
CA ASN A 383 3.33 -22.90 13.01
C ASN A 383 4.12 -22.63 14.31
N GLY A 384 5.11 -21.73 14.22
CA GLY A 384 6.00 -21.36 15.30
C GLY A 384 7.13 -22.33 15.62
N SER A 385 7.16 -23.54 15.01
CA SER A 385 8.19 -24.57 15.27
C SER A 385 9.31 -24.50 14.23
N SER A 386 10.56 -24.28 14.70
CA SER A 386 11.74 -24.22 13.83
C SER A 386 11.97 -25.51 13.06
N GLN A 387 12.32 -25.39 11.78
CA GLN A 387 12.69 -26.51 10.91
C GLN A 387 14.22 -26.67 10.79
N GLY A 388 15.01 -25.79 11.45
CA GLY A 388 16.45 -25.77 11.45
C GLY A 388 17.03 -24.71 10.51
N ALA A 389 18.26 -24.29 10.81
CA ALA A 389 18.96 -23.26 10.03
C ALA A 389 19.50 -23.84 8.70
N ILE A 390 19.56 -22.99 7.70
CA ILE A 390 20.16 -23.25 6.38
C ILE A 390 21.23 -22.18 6.17
N SER A 391 22.47 -22.60 5.90
CA SER A 391 23.54 -21.66 5.57
C SER A 391 23.31 -21.04 4.20
N ILE A 392 23.56 -19.73 4.09
CA ILE A 392 23.38 -18.92 2.88
C ILE A 392 24.66 -18.14 2.57
N THR A 393 24.79 -17.65 1.34
CA THR A 393 25.86 -16.72 0.96
C THR A 393 25.31 -15.31 1.03
N THR A 394 25.98 -14.39 1.73
CA THR A 394 25.49 -13.01 1.92
C THR A 394 26.37 -11.95 1.31
N THR A 395 27.63 -12.27 0.96
CA THR A 395 28.61 -11.29 0.49
C THR A 395 28.16 -10.61 -0.81
N GLY A 396 27.76 -9.33 -0.69
CA GLY A 396 27.40 -8.47 -1.83
C GLY A 396 26.07 -8.83 -2.48
N ILE A 397 25.17 -9.52 -1.78
CA ILE A 397 23.86 -9.90 -2.31
C ILE A 397 22.75 -9.19 -1.51
N ASN A 398 21.89 -8.46 -2.22
CA ASN A 398 20.64 -7.99 -1.69
C ASN A 398 19.56 -9.08 -1.82
N TYR A 399 19.04 -9.57 -0.70
CA TYR A 399 17.97 -10.54 -0.67
C TYR A 399 16.60 -9.85 -0.45
N ARG A 400 15.58 -10.35 -1.12
CA ARG A 400 14.20 -9.93 -0.95
C ARG A 400 13.29 -11.13 -0.71
N PRO A 401 12.26 -11.02 0.14
CA PRO A 401 11.21 -12.02 0.23
C PRO A 401 10.59 -12.35 -1.12
N ALA A 402 10.33 -13.62 -1.34
CA ALA A 402 9.73 -14.11 -2.58
C ALA A 402 8.78 -15.28 -2.32
N ILE A 403 7.75 -15.38 -3.15
CA ILE A 403 6.79 -16.49 -3.18
C ILE A 403 6.60 -16.97 -4.62
N MET A 404 6.48 -18.28 -4.81
CA MET A 404 6.32 -18.87 -6.14
C MET A 404 5.35 -20.06 -6.10
N ASN A 405 4.58 -20.24 -7.16
CA ASN A 405 3.96 -21.53 -7.48
C ASN A 405 4.88 -22.31 -8.43
N ASN A 406 5.26 -23.52 -8.03
CA ASN A 406 6.10 -24.44 -8.83
C ASN A 406 5.28 -25.56 -9.50
N GLY A 407 3.98 -25.40 -9.59
CA GLY A 407 3.07 -26.40 -10.15
C GLY A 407 2.57 -26.04 -11.53
N TYR A 408 2.76 -26.97 -12.47
CA TYR A 408 2.15 -26.91 -13.78
C TYR A 408 0.63 -27.11 -13.68
N ASN A 409 -0.18 -26.18 -14.20
CA ASN A 409 -1.64 -26.22 -14.10
C ASN A 409 -2.23 -26.30 -12.68
N SER A 410 -1.52 -25.78 -11.67
CA SER A 410 -2.01 -25.73 -10.31
C SER A 410 -2.43 -24.32 -9.89
N THR A 411 -3.45 -24.23 -9.06
CA THR A 411 -3.78 -23.02 -8.30
C THR A 411 -2.90 -22.97 -7.06
N SER A 412 -2.58 -21.77 -6.59
CA SER A 412 -2.00 -21.56 -5.27
C SER A 412 -2.36 -20.16 -4.78
N SER A 413 -2.53 -20.06 -3.49
CA SER A 413 -2.90 -18.79 -2.87
C SER A 413 -2.31 -18.70 -1.47
N ALA A 414 -1.79 -17.53 -1.11
CA ALA A 414 -1.25 -17.28 0.21
C ALA A 414 -1.35 -15.80 0.57
N TYR A 415 -1.49 -15.52 1.86
CA TYR A 415 -1.28 -14.19 2.41
C TYR A 415 0.17 -14.03 2.86
N MET A 416 0.76 -12.87 2.54
CA MET A 416 2.03 -12.41 3.08
C MET A 416 1.77 -11.54 4.30
N ASN A 417 2.57 -11.71 5.34
CA ASN A 417 2.56 -10.85 6.52
C ASN A 417 3.98 -10.36 6.81
N PHE A 418 4.26 -9.13 6.44
CA PHE A 418 5.53 -8.47 6.75
C PHE A 418 5.48 -7.69 8.07
N GLY A 419 4.37 -7.81 8.81
CA GLY A 419 4.00 -7.06 10.01
C GLY A 419 2.69 -6.29 9.85
N ASN A 420 2.10 -6.32 8.65
CA ASN A 420 0.86 -5.65 8.25
C ASN A 420 -0.16 -6.68 7.69
N PRO A 421 -0.62 -7.66 8.50
CA PRO A 421 -1.32 -8.84 8.00
C PRO A 421 -2.64 -8.51 7.28
N PRO A 422 -2.98 -9.24 6.19
CA PRO A 422 -4.28 -9.18 5.54
C PRO A 422 -5.27 -10.23 6.06
N PHE A 423 -5.02 -10.77 7.25
CA PHE A 423 -5.83 -11.79 7.90
C PHE A 423 -5.84 -11.59 9.42
N SER A 424 -6.84 -12.16 10.09
CA SER A 424 -6.96 -12.05 11.55
C SER A 424 -5.80 -12.75 12.24
N ILE A 425 -5.12 -12.03 13.12
CA ILE A 425 -4.08 -12.50 14.02
C ILE A 425 -4.71 -12.80 15.37
N SER A 426 -4.36 -13.95 15.98
CA SER A 426 -4.92 -14.36 17.27
C SER A 426 -4.01 -14.01 18.46
N SER A 427 -2.72 -13.94 18.25
CA SER A 427 -1.73 -13.73 19.32
C SER A 427 -1.12 -12.33 19.38
N GLY A 428 -1.01 -11.64 18.22
CA GLY A 428 -0.59 -10.23 18.17
C GLY A 428 0.86 -9.99 18.59
N ASN A 429 1.82 -10.76 18.05
CA ASN A 429 3.23 -10.57 18.36
C ASN A 429 3.85 -9.44 17.52
N SER A 430 4.67 -8.60 18.16
CA SER A 430 5.51 -7.63 17.49
C SER A 430 7.00 -8.03 17.53
N ASP A 431 7.83 -7.32 16.80
CA ASP A 431 9.28 -7.44 16.92
C ASP A 431 9.84 -6.73 18.17
N GLY A 432 11.17 -6.75 18.33
CA GLY A 432 11.83 -6.13 19.49
C GLY A 432 11.68 -4.61 19.60
N ASN A 433 11.29 -3.93 18.51
CA ASN A 433 11.01 -2.50 18.47
C ASN A 433 9.50 -2.18 18.63
N GLY A 434 8.66 -3.20 18.80
CA GLY A 434 7.21 -3.05 18.91
C GLY A 434 6.49 -2.94 17.57
N TYR A 435 7.17 -3.18 16.43
CA TYR A 435 6.58 -3.09 15.12
C TYR A 435 6.06 -4.44 14.62
N GLY A 436 5.00 -4.37 13.83
CA GLY A 436 4.38 -5.52 13.20
C GLY A 436 3.31 -6.19 14.05
N ASN A 437 2.55 -7.09 13.39
CA ASN A 437 1.50 -7.89 13.99
C ASN A 437 1.59 -9.31 13.42
N PHE A 438 2.25 -10.22 14.13
CA PHE A 438 2.53 -11.59 13.69
C PHE A 438 1.73 -12.61 14.50
N GLU A 439 1.39 -13.75 13.87
CA GLU A 439 0.71 -14.85 14.55
C GLU A 439 1.65 -15.56 15.52
N TYR A 440 2.92 -15.74 15.15
CA TYR A 440 3.91 -16.38 16.02
C TYR A 440 4.98 -15.40 16.48
N SER A 441 5.60 -15.72 17.61
CA SER A 441 6.65 -14.87 18.19
C SER A 441 7.80 -14.66 17.21
N VAL A 442 8.16 -13.41 16.98
CA VAL A 442 9.36 -13.03 16.25
C VAL A 442 10.59 -13.51 17.04
N PRO A 443 11.54 -14.23 16.42
CA PRO A 443 12.75 -14.64 17.13
C PRO A 443 13.52 -13.44 17.68
N SER A 444 14.14 -13.59 18.84
CA SER A 444 14.86 -12.49 19.49
C SER A 444 15.96 -11.92 18.60
N GLY A 445 15.97 -10.58 18.44
CA GLY A 445 16.92 -9.85 17.59
C GLY A 445 16.58 -9.86 16.10
N TYR A 446 15.41 -10.36 15.72
CA TYR A 446 14.88 -10.22 14.36
C TYR A 446 13.82 -9.12 14.31
N TYR A 447 13.67 -8.48 13.16
CA TYR A 447 12.85 -7.31 12.97
C TYR A 447 11.92 -7.46 11.76
N ALA A 448 10.76 -6.80 11.83
CA ALA A 448 9.83 -6.70 10.70
C ALA A 448 10.46 -5.91 9.54
N LEU A 449 10.12 -6.28 8.30
CA LEU A 449 10.58 -5.60 7.10
C LEU A 449 9.79 -4.30 6.88
N ASN A 450 10.23 -3.23 7.55
CA ASN A 450 9.66 -1.88 7.42
C ASN A 450 10.76 -0.81 7.42
N THR A 451 10.39 0.41 7.05
CA THR A 451 11.35 1.51 6.85
C THR A 451 12.02 1.99 8.13
N LYS A 452 11.35 1.94 9.29
CA LYS A 452 11.96 2.32 10.58
C LYS A 452 13.04 1.33 11.01
N ASN A 453 12.77 0.04 10.87
CA ASN A 453 13.78 -0.99 11.15
C ASN A 453 14.92 -0.97 10.13
N LEU A 454 14.64 -0.69 8.85
CA LEU A 454 15.66 -0.52 7.82
C LEU A 454 16.61 0.65 8.14
N ALA A 455 16.10 1.76 8.65
CA ALA A 455 16.91 2.90 9.05
C ALA A 455 17.86 2.59 10.22
N GLU A 456 17.56 1.55 11.02
CA GLU A 456 18.35 1.18 12.19
C GLU A 456 19.28 -0.01 11.93
N TYR A 457 18.85 -1.00 11.14
CA TYR A 457 19.53 -2.30 10.99
C TYR A 457 19.82 -2.67 9.53
N GLY A 458 19.37 -1.86 8.55
CA GLY A 458 19.50 -2.10 7.11
C GLY A 458 20.82 -1.67 6.48
#